data_fcebf8e8c88b50ac364bc38f86c3e9ad
#
_entry.id   fcebf8e8c88b50ac364bc38f86c3e9ad
#
_cell.length_a   1.000
_cell.length_b   1.000
_cell.length_c   1.000
_cell.angle_alpha   90.00
_cell.angle_beta   90.00
_cell.angle_gamma   90.00
#
_symmetry.space_group_name_H-M   'P 1'
#
loop_
_entity.id
_entity.type
_entity.pdbx_description
1 polymer ?
#
loop_
_entity_poly.entity_id
_entity_poly.type
_entity_poly.pdbx_seq_one_letter_code
_entity_poly.pdbx_strand_id
1 'polypeptide(L)'
;MPEVNSRYRPNTYKGAYENINGKGDAGYTITETLGWEATCECDAEIVPDTVLDPFTGSGTVAVVALRHGRNFVGTELNPEYGEIAKDRITNAAPMFNQVEIV
;
A
#
# COMPACT_ATOMS: atom_id res chain seq x y z
N MET A 1 6.59 3.52 8.39
CA MET A 1 5.47 2.64 8.09
C MET A 1 4.58 2.53 9.28
N PRO A 2 3.34 2.73 9.06
CA PRO A 2 2.42 2.65 10.15
C PRO A 2 2.42 1.24 10.73
N GLU A 3 2.43 1.20 12.00
CA GLU A 3 2.26 0.03 12.84
C GLU A 3 0.82 -0.46 12.86
N VAL A 4 0.09 -0.22 11.76
CA VAL A 4 -1.35 -0.37 11.70
C VAL A 4 -1.78 -1.81 11.82
N ASN A 5 -0.91 -2.73 11.48
CA ASN A 5 -1.15 -4.13 11.71
C ASN A 5 0.02 -4.75 12.46
N SER A 6 -0.07 -4.78 13.77
CA SER A 6 0.94 -5.37 14.63
C SER A 6 1.14 -6.87 14.43
N ARG A 7 0.33 -7.51 13.60
CA ARG A 7 0.45 -8.94 13.30
C ARG A 7 1.56 -9.26 12.31
N TYR A 8 2.00 -8.26 11.55
CA TYR A 8 3.02 -8.43 10.53
C TYR A 8 4.12 -7.40 10.68
N ARG A 9 5.34 -7.83 10.55
CA ARG A 9 6.52 -6.99 10.50
C ARG A 9 7.32 -7.30 9.23
N PRO A 10 8.03 -6.33 8.66
CA PRO A 10 8.91 -6.61 7.55
C PRO A 10 10.06 -7.51 8.01
N ASN A 11 10.30 -8.57 7.27
CA ASN A 11 11.51 -9.33 7.40
C ASN A 11 12.61 -8.59 6.64
N THR A 12 13.54 -7.99 7.37
CA THR A 12 14.57 -7.14 6.80
C THR A 12 15.94 -7.76 7.00
N TYR A 13 16.73 -7.78 5.95
CA TYR A 13 18.15 -8.10 6.01
C TYR A 13 18.95 -6.80 6.18
N LYS A 14 19.81 -6.78 7.17
CA LYS A 14 20.82 -5.73 7.31
C LYS A 14 22.09 -6.22 6.65
N GLY A 15 22.35 -5.72 5.45
CA GLY A 15 23.58 -6.04 4.74
C GLY A 15 24.84 -5.57 5.48
N ALA A 16 25.93 -6.24 5.20
CA ALA A 16 27.23 -5.87 5.75
C ALA A 16 27.68 -4.50 5.19
N TYR A 17 28.43 -3.76 6.02
CA TYR A 17 29.06 -2.52 5.59
C TYR A 17 30.04 -2.80 4.46
N GLU A 18 29.79 -2.25 3.30
CA GLU A 18 30.84 -2.08 2.29
C GLU A 18 31.46 -0.71 2.46
N ASN A 19 32.69 -0.70 2.92
CA ASN A 19 33.51 0.51 2.96
C ASN A 19 34.09 0.72 1.57
N ILE A 20 33.36 1.47 0.74
CA ILE A 20 33.71 1.65 -0.68
C ILE A 20 34.95 2.51 -0.89
N ASN A 21 35.42 3.27 0.12
CA ASN A 21 36.45 4.28 -0.08
C ASN A 21 37.68 4.20 0.84
N GLY A 22 37.81 3.23 1.70
CA GLY A 22 39.02 3.08 2.55
C GLY A 22 39.37 4.28 3.45
N LYS A 23 38.55 5.30 3.47
CA LYS A 23 38.65 6.48 4.34
C LYS A 23 37.46 6.48 5.26
N GLY A 24 37.68 6.31 6.52
CA GLY A 24 36.77 6.26 7.66
C GLY A 24 35.46 7.04 7.66
N ASP A 25 34.81 7.14 6.53
CA ASP A 25 33.47 7.70 6.42
C ASP A 25 32.46 6.68 6.94
N ALA A 26 31.51 7.19 7.68
CA ALA A 26 30.40 6.40 8.23
C ALA A 26 29.73 5.62 7.10
N GLY A 27 29.89 4.29 7.12
CA GLY A 27 29.23 3.41 6.16
C GLY A 27 27.72 3.57 6.26
N TYR A 28 27.03 3.44 5.16
CA TYR A 28 25.56 3.40 5.17
C TYR A 28 25.07 1.96 5.26
N THR A 29 23.95 1.78 5.92
CA THR A 29 23.29 0.48 6.02
C THR A 29 22.26 0.37 4.89
N ILE A 30 22.43 -0.63 4.04
CA ILE A 30 21.40 -0.99 3.06
C ILE A 30 20.46 -1.98 3.74
N THR A 31 19.18 -1.63 3.75
CA THR A 31 18.14 -2.50 4.28
C THR A 31 17.23 -2.92 3.12
N GLU A 32 17.09 -4.22 2.95
CA GLU A 32 16.20 -4.79 1.96
C GLU A 32 15.06 -5.53 2.66
N THR A 33 13.83 -5.29 2.22
CA THR A 33 12.68 -6.03 2.71
C THR A 33 12.57 -7.36 1.99
N LEU A 34 12.82 -8.46 2.67
CA LEU A 34 12.77 -9.80 2.10
C LEU A 34 11.36 -10.40 2.06
N GLY A 35 10.45 -9.86 2.85
CA GLY A 35 9.08 -10.35 2.95
C GLY A 35 8.41 -9.92 4.24
N TRP A 36 7.34 -10.59 4.57
CA TRP A 36 6.52 -10.34 5.74
C TRP A 36 6.32 -11.61 6.52
N GLU A 37 6.44 -11.53 7.84
CA GLU A 37 6.15 -12.63 8.75
C GLU A 37 5.11 -12.23 9.78
N ALA A 38 4.28 -13.16 10.18
CA ALA A 38 3.29 -12.93 11.22
C ALA A 38 3.98 -12.71 12.58
N THR A 39 3.48 -11.74 13.35
CA THR A 39 3.95 -11.47 14.72
C THR A 39 3.02 -12.05 15.78
N CYS A 40 2.00 -12.80 15.37
CA CYS A 40 1.04 -13.46 16.24
C CYS A 40 1.01 -14.97 15.95
N GLU A 41 0.50 -15.72 16.90
CA GLU A 41 0.24 -17.17 16.79
C GLU A 41 -1.22 -17.47 16.40
N CYS A 42 -1.88 -16.53 15.71
CA CYS A 42 -3.25 -16.70 15.28
C CYS A 42 -3.33 -17.35 13.90
N ASP A 43 -4.25 -18.28 13.71
CA ASP A 43 -4.53 -18.94 12.44
C ASP A 43 -5.44 -18.12 11.51
N ALA A 44 -5.39 -16.80 11.62
CA ALA A 44 -6.20 -15.92 10.79
C ALA A 44 -5.66 -15.85 9.35
N GLU A 45 -6.57 -15.90 8.40
CA GLU A 45 -6.22 -15.71 6.99
C GLU A 45 -5.71 -14.28 6.74
N ILE A 46 -4.80 -14.18 5.77
CA ILE A 46 -4.35 -12.88 5.27
C ILE A 46 -5.44 -12.32 4.37
N VAL A 47 -5.94 -11.15 4.73
CA VAL A 47 -6.93 -10.42 3.94
C VAL A 47 -6.35 -9.09 3.48
N PRO A 48 -6.75 -8.57 2.31
CA PRO A 48 -6.34 -7.24 1.87
C PRO A 48 -6.84 -6.16 2.83
N ASP A 49 -5.98 -5.22 3.17
CA ASP A 49 -6.37 -4.03 3.91
C ASP A 49 -7.28 -3.13 3.08
N THR A 50 -8.06 -2.31 3.74
CA THR A 50 -8.92 -1.30 3.11
C THR A 50 -8.34 0.09 3.34
N VAL A 51 -8.14 0.83 2.25
CA VAL A 51 -7.71 2.22 2.27
C VAL A 51 -8.94 3.12 2.27
N LEU A 52 -9.02 4.03 3.22
CA LEU A 52 -10.08 5.05 3.31
C LEU A 52 -9.51 6.41 2.89
N ASP A 53 -10.15 7.05 1.91
CA ASP A 53 -9.85 8.41 1.50
C ASP A 53 -11.12 9.26 1.62
N PRO A 54 -11.21 10.18 2.59
CA PRO A 54 -12.39 11.04 2.77
C PRO A 54 -12.51 12.13 1.69
N PHE A 55 -11.50 12.35 0.88
CA PHE A 55 -11.44 13.36 -0.18
C PHE A 55 -10.99 12.75 -1.50
N THR A 56 -11.77 11.84 -2.01
CA THR A 56 -11.43 10.98 -3.15
C THR A 56 -11.04 11.75 -4.41
N GLY A 57 -11.73 12.87 -4.69
CA GLY A 57 -11.51 13.63 -5.91
C GLY A 57 -11.65 12.77 -7.16
N SER A 58 -10.67 12.81 -8.04
CA SER A 58 -10.63 12.03 -9.28
C SER A 58 -10.20 10.56 -9.10
N GLY A 59 -10.04 10.07 -7.88
CA GLY A 59 -9.78 8.67 -7.59
C GLY A 59 -8.32 8.21 -7.69
N THR A 60 -7.35 9.09 -7.58
CA THR A 60 -5.93 8.73 -7.66
C THR A 60 -5.52 7.72 -6.59
N VAL A 61 -5.92 7.94 -5.34
CA VAL A 61 -5.62 7.02 -4.21
C VAL A 61 -6.28 5.67 -4.44
N ALA A 62 -7.52 5.66 -4.93
CA ALA A 62 -8.23 4.44 -5.25
C ALA A 62 -7.50 3.58 -6.28
N VAL A 63 -7.06 4.18 -7.38
CA VAL A 63 -6.30 3.48 -8.43
C VAL A 63 -5.03 2.87 -7.86
N VAL A 64 -4.30 3.60 -7.04
CA VAL A 64 -3.05 3.11 -6.42
C VAL A 64 -3.34 1.99 -5.42
N ALA A 65 -4.33 2.15 -4.54
CA ALA A 65 -4.70 1.14 -3.57
C ALA A 65 -5.08 -0.19 -4.24
N LEU A 66 -5.92 -0.15 -5.27
CA LEU A 66 -6.34 -1.34 -6.01
C LEU A 66 -5.19 -1.97 -6.79
N ARG A 67 -4.28 -1.17 -7.33
CA ARG A 67 -3.08 -1.67 -8.00
C ARG A 67 -2.17 -2.44 -7.04
N HIS A 68 -2.16 -2.08 -5.78
CA HIS A 68 -1.46 -2.81 -4.72
C HIS A 68 -2.28 -3.92 -4.07
N GLY A 69 -3.39 -4.30 -4.66
CA GLY A 69 -4.25 -5.38 -4.14
C GLY A 69 -4.96 -5.04 -2.83
N ARG A 70 -5.23 -3.75 -2.59
CA ARG A 70 -5.97 -3.28 -1.42
C ARG A 70 -7.40 -2.93 -1.81
N ASN A 71 -8.31 -3.05 -0.86
CA ASN A 71 -9.66 -2.51 -1.02
C ASN A 71 -9.65 -1.00 -0.82
N PHE A 72 -10.64 -0.31 -1.38
CA PHE A 72 -10.75 1.13 -1.26
C PHE A 72 -12.18 1.54 -0.88
N VAL A 73 -12.27 2.47 0.02
CA VAL A 73 -13.51 3.19 0.36
C VAL A 73 -13.19 4.68 0.31
N GLY A 74 -13.99 5.45 -0.38
CA GLY A 74 -13.80 6.88 -0.47
C GLY A 74 -15.09 7.66 -0.35
N THR A 75 -14.97 8.92 0.02
CA THR A 75 -16.07 9.88 -0.01
C THR A 75 -15.69 11.06 -0.89
N GLU A 76 -16.66 11.58 -1.62
CA GLU A 76 -16.51 12.74 -2.46
C GLU A 76 -17.82 13.55 -2.42
N LEU A 77 -17.68 14.85 -2.19
CA LEU A 77 -18.83 15.74 -2.09
C LEU A 77 -19.38 16.12 -3.47
N ASN A 78 -18.50 16.25 -4.47
CA ASN A 78 -18.90 16.62 -5.82
C ASN A 78 -19.22 15.37 -6.64
N PRO A 79 -20.48 15.19 -7.06
CA PRO A 79 -20.87 14.01 -7.82
C PRO A 79 -20.18 13.88 -9.19
N GLU A 80 -19.77 14.99 -9.81
CA GLU A 80 -19.02 14.95 -11.08
C GLU A 80 -17.66 14.28 -10.90
N TYR A 81 -16.96 14.59 -9.81
CA TYR A 81 -15.70 13.91 -9.46
C TYR A 81 -15.93 12.45 -9.12
N GLY A 82 -17.05 12.11 -8.51
CA GLY A 82 -17.42 10.72 -8.24
C GLY A 82 -17.53 9.89 -9.52
N GLU A 83 -18.17 10.42 -10.55
CA GLU A 83 -18.26 9.73 -11.86
C GLU A 83 -16.90 9.65 -12.56
N ILE A 84 -16.09 10.70 -12.52
CA ILE A 84 -14.74 10.69 -13.06
C ILE A 84 -13.88 9.62 -12.35
N ALA A 85 -13.97 9.56 -11.03
CA ALA A 85 -13.25 8.57 -10.25
C ALA A 85 -13.68 7.14 -10.61
N LYS A 86 -14.99 6.91 -10.74
CA LYS A 86 -15.52 5.62 -11.14
C LYS A 86 -14.99 5.17 -12.49
N ASP A 87 -15.04 6.03 -13.49
CA ASP A 87 -14.54 5.73 -14.83
C ASP A 87 -13.04 5.45 -14.82
N ARG A 88 -12.29 6.27 -14.12
CA ARG A 88 -10.83 6.11 -14.01
C ARG A 88 -10.44 4.81 -13.33
N ILE A 89 -11.09 4.46 -12.22
CA ILE A 89 -10.84 3.22 -11.47
C ILE A 89 -11.20 2.01 -12.33
N THR A 90 -12.36 2.03 -12.95
CA THR A 90 -12.81 0.94 -13.82
C THR A 90 -11.86 0.73 -14.99
N ASN A 91 -11.46 1.81 -15.66
CA ASN A 91 -10.56 1.74 -16.82
C ASN A 91 -9.13 1.35 -16.47
N ALA A 92 -8.70 1.54 -15.23
CA ALA A 92 -7.37 1.12 -14.78
C ALA A 92 -7.17 -0.40 -14.81
N ALA A 93 -8.22 -1.17 -14.56
CA ALA A 93 -8.23 -2.63 -14.67
C ALA A 93 -9.67 -3.14 -14.86
N PRO A 94 -10.22 -3.05 -16.09
CA PRO A 94 -11.66 -3.26 -16.34
C PRO A 94 -12.18 -4.65 -15.96
N MET A 95 -11.32 -5.65 -15.98
CA MET A 95 -11.71 -7.03 -15.63
C MET A 95 -11.68 -7.29 -14.12
N PHE A 96 -11.03 -6.45 -13.34
CA PHE A 96 -10.76 -6.72 -11.91
C PHE A 96 -11.37 -5.66 -10.98
N ASN A 97 -11.43 -4.41 -11.42
CA ASN A 97 -11.93 -3.32 -10.59
C ASN A 97 -13.45 -3.22 -10.71
N GLN A 98 -14.10 -3.28 -9.56
CA GLN A 98 -15.53 -3.03 -9.43
C GLN A 98 -15.73 -1.81 -8.56
N VAL A 99 -16.56 -0.89 -9.02
CA VAL A 99 -16.86 0.36 -8.31
C VAL A 99 -18.35 0.49 -8.10
N GLU A 100 -18.73 0.67 -6.85
CA GLU A 100 -20.09 0.96 -6.46
C GLU A 100 -20.15 2.39 -5.88
N ILE A 101 -21.08 3.18 -6.38
CA ILE A 101 -21.41 4.50 -5.84
C ILE A 101 -22.75 4.40 -5.14
N VAL A 102 -22.78 4.81 -3.91
CA VAL A 102 -23.96 4.81 -3.06
C VAL A 102 -24.41 6.23 -2.70
#